data_7d044f78d82e478b2fcf01eec8b743ec
#
_entry.id   7d044f78d82e478b2fcf01eec8b743ec
#
_cell.length_a   1.000
_cell.length_b   1.000
_cell.length_c   1.000
_cell.angle_alpha   90.00
_cell.angle_beta   90.00
_cell.angle_gamma   90.00
#
_symmetry.space_group_name_H-M   'P 1'
#
loop_
_entity.id
_entity.type
_entity.pdbx_description
1 polymer ?
#
loop_
_entity_poly.entity_id
_entity_poly.type
_entity_poly.pdbx_seq_one_letter_code
_entity_poly.pdbx_strand_id
1 'polypeptide(L)'
;MKKFDKKTIIIYTILSLYILINSFAISDVTKYYSLYINPIFWIILTIITIIMFGKYNIRHRNLKDKIQIILIVMLTYILLYFLSGLVFNFNKNIYSTKFVGILKNLWSFGLIIFFKEYIREKLLHNSGKRMIYPVLITLLFILTDIEIFSIDYYMESSEIFFKHFFSIIFPIISLNIVATYLVYVGGWKASVVFRLPLVLIKLLVPIQPSLDWFMLGLFEGILPVAVYLVINRFHLERLNKESRKEIKKTNPVYRIILLGVLVLFGFFVGGIFKIKPVAVMSGSMEPIFYRGDIVVVEKVEENFQKLKLYDIIEYRLNDRIVLHRIVKIEEKDGELVYITKGDNNELEDPDPVETSQIIGKIKFVVKYVGYPSVLLNEYFSKK
;
A
#
# COMPACT_ATOMS: atom_id res chain seq x y z
N MET A 1 30.96 -25.09 0.00
CA MET A 1 29.56 -24.73 -0.34
C MET A 1 28.63 -25.63 0.47
N LYS A 2 27.88 -25.08 1.49
CA LYS A 2 26.80 -25.87 2.08
C LYS A 2 25.70 -26.00 1.00
N LYS A 3 25.50 -27.24 0.52
CA LYS A 3 24.34 -27.62 -0.29
C LYS A 3 23.06 -27.30 0.51
N PHE A 4 21.98 -26.99 -0.18
CA PHE A 4 20.65 -26.95 0.42
C PHE A 4 20.44 -28.20 1.29
N ASP A 5 20.13 -28.00 2.55
CA ASP A 5 19.71 -29.09 3.40
C ASP A 5 18.39 -29.65 2.84
N LYS A 6 18.31 -30.97 2.63
CA LYS A 6 17.10 -31.64 2.14
C LYS A 6 15.85 -31.22 2.91
N LYS A 7 15.98 -30.98 4.21
CA LYS A 7 14.90 -30.49 5.07
C LYS A 7 14.35 -29.12 4.63
N THR A 8 15.26 -28.20 4.29
CA THR A 8 14.88 -26.88 3.80
C THR A 8 14.13 -26.98 2.48
N ILE A 9 14.58 -27.81 1.55
CA ILE A 9 13.92 -28.06 0.26
C ILE A 9 12.48 -28.54 0.48
N ILE A 10 12.26 -29.49 1.39
CA ILE A 10 10.92 -30.02 1.68
C ILE A 10 9.97 -28.90 2.12
N ILE A 11 10.39 -28.01 3.04
CA ILE A 11 9.53 -26.89 3.47
C ILE A 11 9.24 -25.93 2.32
N TYR A 12 10.25 -25.60 1.47
CA TYR A 12 10.02 -24.78 0.27
C TYR A 12 9.00 -25.44 -0.67
N THR A 13 9.11 -26.74 -0.91
CA THR A 13 8.17 -27.48 -1.78
C THR A 13 6.75 -27.44 -1.20
N ILE A 14 6.59 -27.67 0.12
CA ILE A 14 5.26 -27.60 0.77
C ILE A 14 4.66 -26.19 0.66
N LEU A 15 5.46 -25.14 0.87
CA LEU A 15 4.99 -23.75 0.71
C LEU A 15 4.62 -23.44 -0.74
N SER A 16 5.40 -23.91 -1.71
CA SER A 16 5.09 -23.73 -3.14
C SER A 16 3.81 -24.46 -3.53
N LEU A 17 3.60 -25.69 -3.04
CA LEU A 17 2.35 -26.43 -3.25
C LEU A 17 1.16 -25.73 -2.58
N TYR A 18 1.34 -25.20 -1.37
CA TYR A 18 0.31 -24.43 -0.71
C TYR A 18 -0.09 -23.19 -1.52
N ILE A 19 0.88 -22.44 -2.08
CA ILE A 19 0.61 -21.29 -2.94
C ILE A 19 -0.20 -21.73 -4.17
N LEU A 20 0.20 -22.82 -4.84
CA LEU A 20 -0.51 -23.36 -5.98
C LEU A 20 -1.96 -23.77 -5.62
N ILE A 21 -2.13 -24.55 -4.56
CA ILE A 21 -3.46 -24.99 -4.11
C ILE A 21 -4.33 -23.78 -3.72
N ASN A 22 -3.76 -22.84 -2.97
CA ASN A 22 -4.44 -21.60 -2.61
C ASN A 22 -4.81 -20.78 -3.83
N SER A 23 -4.03 -20.87 -4.91
CA SER A 23 -4.30 -20.26 -6.21
C SER A 23 -5.42 -20.93 -7.00
N PHE A 24 -5.73 -22.20 -6.85
CA PHE A 24 -6.74 -22.92 -7.65
C PHE A 24 -8.06 -23.22 -6.92
N ALA A 25 -8.15 -23.08 -5.61
CA ALA A 25 -9.20 -23.73 -4.82
C ALA A 25 -10.42 -22.86 -4.44
N ILE A 26 -10.60 -21.57 -4.89
CA ILE A 26 -11.27 -20.69 -3.93
C ILE A 26 -12.41 -19.79 -4.41
N SER A 27 -13.04 -20.00 -5.53
CA SER A 27 -14.22 -19.16 -5.79
C SER A 27 -15.41 -19.40 -4.81
N ASP A 28 -15.58 -20.61 -4.29
CA ASP A 28 -16.80 -20.97 -3.53
C ASP A 28 -16.60 -21.34 -2.05
N VAL A 29 -15.35 -21.41 -1.55
CA VAL A 29 -15.04 -21.99 -0.21
C VAL A 29 -14.42 -20.98 0.77
N THR A 30 -14.47 -19.70 0.46
CA THR A 30 -13.68 -18.64 1.17
C THR A 30 -13.85 -18.61 2.68
N LYS A 31 -15.07 -18.78 3.21
CA LYS A 31 -15.34 -18.71 4.65
C LYS A 31 -14.82 -19.92 5.42
N TYR A 32 -15.02 -21.13 4.91
CA TYR A 32 -14.53 -22.36 5.54
C TYR A 32 -13.03 -22.49 5.41
N TYR A 33 -12.48 -22.05 4.28
CA TYR A 33 -11.05 -22.03 4.03
C TYR A 33 -10.32 -21.15 5.05
N SER A 34 -10.71 -19.90 5.20
CA SER A 34 -10.07 -18.95 6.12
C SER A 34 -10.21 -19.35 7.58
N LEU A 35 -11.33 -19.99 7.96
CA LEU A 35 -11.61 -20.35 9.35
C LEU A 35 -10.98 -21.69 9.77
N TYR A 36 -10.87 -22.66 8.86
CA TYR A 36 -10.42 -24.01 9.21
C TYR A 36 -9.15 -24.43 8.47
N ILE A 37 -9.16 -24.39 7.15
CA ILE A 37 -8.09 -24.98 6.35
C ILE A 37 -6.78 -24.20 6.53
N ASN A 38 -6.82 -22.89 6.37
CA ASN A 38 -5.64 -22.04 6.44
C ASN A 38 -4.94 -22.08 7.82
N PRO A 39 -5.61 -21.88 8.99
CA PRO A 39 -4.97 -21.99 10.29
C PRO A 39 -4.39 -23.39 10.55
N ILE A 40 -5.14 -24.45 10.22
CA ILE A 40 -4.72 -25.84 10.42
C ILE A 40 -3.47 -26.14 9.59
N PHE A 41 -3.41 -25.69 8.34
CA PHE A 41 -2.22 -25.84 7.49
C PHE A 41 -0.97 -25.24 8.15
N TRP A 42 -1.05 -24.00 8.64
CA TRP A 42 0.08 -23.32 9.27
C TRP A 42 0.52 -23.99 10.59
N ILE A 43 -0.41 -24.55 11.35
CA ILE A 43 -0.12 -25.36 12.56
C ILE A 43 0.64 -26.61 12.16
N ILE A 44 0.13 -27.39 11.21
CA ILE A 44 0.76 -28.63 10.74
C ILE A 44 2.16 -28.36 10.20
N LEU A 45 2.32 -27.32 9.35
CA LEU A 45 3.61 -26.95 8.78
C LEU A 45 4.61 -26.52 9.87
N THR A 46 4.14 -25.85 10.92
CA THR A 46 4.98 -25.49 12.07
C THR A 46 5.44 -26.73 12.83
N ILE A 47 4.54 -27.69 13.07
CA ILE A 47 4.88 -28.97 13.73
C ILE A 47 5.93 -29.72 12.88
N ILE A 48 5.71 -29.84 11.58
CA ILE A 48 6.69 -30.46 10.65
C ILE A 48 8.04 -29.72 10.74
N THR A 49 8.03 -28.40 10.74
CA THR A 49 9.25 -27.59 10.85
C THR A 49 9.98 -27.82 12.17
N ILE A 50 9.26 -27.98 13.29
CA ILE A 50 9.84 -28.30 14.61
C ILE A 50 10.46 -29.70 14.60
N ILE A 51 9.78 -30.69 14.04
CA ILE A 51 10.27 -32.07 13.93
C ILE A 51 11.55 -32.12 13.09
N MET A 52 11.57 -31.38 11.96
CA MET A 52 12.71 -31.41 11.02
C MET A 52 13.92 -30.64 11.53
N PHE A 53 13.77 -29.47 12.12
CA PHE A 53 14.87 -28.59 12.53
C PHE A 53 15.12 -28.56 14.04
N GLY A 54 14.25 -29.17 14.83
CA GLY A 54 14.31 -29.14 16.29
C GLY A 54 13.76 -27.84 16.89
N LYS A 55 13.43 -27.95 18.20
CA LYS A 55 12.94 -26.80 18.99
C LYS A 55 14.13 -26.07 19.61
N TYR A 56 14.93 -25.36 18.79
CA TYR A 56 15.98 -24.49 19.30
C TYR A 56 15.62 -23.02 19.18
N ASN A 57 16.01 -22.25 20.17
CA ASN A 57 15.84 -20.80 20.17
C ASN A 57 17.14 -20.15 19.74
N ILE A 58 17.10 -19.38 18.66
CA ILE A 58 18.22 -18.58 18.22
C ILE A 58 18.32 -17.36 19.14
N ARG A 59 19.48 -17.15 19.77
CA ARG A 59 19.71 -16.01 20.65
C ARG A 59 20.07 -14.79 19.79
N HIS A 60 19.17 -13.83 19.71
CA HIS A 60 19.41 -12.55 19.02
C HIS A 60 19.91 -11.50 20.01
N ARG A 61 20.96 -10.80 19.59
CA ARG A 61 21.59 -9.76 20.41
C ARG A 61 20.67 -8.54 20.53
N ASN A 62 20.60 -7.94 21.74
CA ASN A 62 19.79 -6.75 22.04
C ASN A 62 18.32 -6.86 21.62
N LEU A 63 17.73 -8.06 21.72
CA LEU A 63 16.35 -8.30 21.31
C LEU A 63 15.35 -7.43 22.07
N LYS A 64 15.54 -7.26 23.40
CA LYS A 64 14.64 -6.42 24.22
C LYS A 64 14.60 -4.97 23.74
N ASP A 65 15.76 -4.38 23.48
CA ASP A 65 15.86 -2.99 22.99
C ASP A 65 15.19 -2.84 21.61
N LYS A 66 15.41 -3.81 20.71
CA LYS A 66 14.77 -3.82 19.39
C LYS A 66 13.24 -3.90 19.49
N ILE A 67 12.72 -4.78 20.36
CA ILE A 67 11.28 -4.89 20.61
C ILE A 67 10.71 -3.58 21.15
N GLN A 68 11.38 -2.92 22.11
CA GLN A 68 10.93 -1.64 22.63
C GLN A 68 10.86 -0.56 21.53
N ILE A 69 11.89 -0.48 20.68
CA ILE A 69 11.92 0.47 19.56
C ILE A 69 10.78 0.19 18.58
N ILE A 70 10.55 -1.08 18.22
CA ILE A 70 9.45 -1.48 17.34
C ILE A 70 8.11 -1.04 17.96
N LEU A 71 7.90 -1.31 19.25
CA LEU A 71 6.66 -0.92 19.94
C LEU A 71 6.43 0.61 19.94
N ILE A 72 7.49 1.41 20.14
CA ILE A 72 7.37 2.87 20.08
C ILE A 72 6.94 3.32 18.68
N VAL A 73 7.59 2.79 17.62
CA VAL A 73 7.22 3.12 16.23
C VAL A 73 5.79 2.68 15.93
N MET A 74 5.38 1.50 16.40
CA MET A 74 4.02 1.00 16.22
C MET A 74 2.98 1.87 16.94
N LEU A 75 3.24 2.28 18.18
CA LEU A 75 2.34 3.18 18.91
C LEU A 75 2.20 4.53 18.20
N THR A 76 3.31 5.11 17.73
CA THR A 76 3.28 6.35 16.94
C THR A 76 2.45 6.20 15.69
N TYR A 77 2.61 5.08 14.97
CA TYR A 77 1.82 4.78 13.77
C TYR A 77 0.32 4.67 14.11
N ILE A 78 -0.04 3.91 15.15
CA ILE A 78 -1.43 3.73 15.58
C ILE A 78 -2.07 5.07 15.89
N LEU A 79 -1.33 5.93 16.61
CA LEU A 79 -1.79 7.28 16.91
C LEU A 79 -2.06 8.09 15.64
N LEU A 80 -1.10 8.13 14.71
CA LEU A 80 -1.25 8.85 13.45
C LEU A 80 -2.38 8.27 12.58
N TYR A 81 -2.52 6.94 12.54
CA TYR A 81 -3.59 6.26 11.82
C TYR A 81 -4.98 6.66 12.33
N PHE A 82 -5.20 6.68 13.65
CA PHE A 82 -6.48 7.13 14.20
C PHE A 82 -6.67 8.64 14.15
N LEU A 83 -5.61 9.45 14.27
CA LEU A 83 -5.69 10.89 14.04
C LEU A 83 -6.11 11.22 12.60
N SER A 84 -5.72 10.43 11.63
CA SER A 84 -6.17 10.62 10.25
C SER A 84 -7.69 10.51 10.10
N GLY A 85 -8.36 9.70 10.95
CA GLY A 85 -9.83 9.61 10.98
C GLY A 85 -10.54 10.91 11.36
N LEU A 86 -9.87 11.84 12.05
CA LEU A 86 -10.42 13.18 12.33
C LEU A 86 -10.51 14.03 11.05
N VAL A 87 -9.69 13.73 10.05
CA VAL A 87 -9.67 14.42 8.75
C VAL A 87 -10.56 13.71 7.74
N PHE A 88 -10.50 12.37 7.71
CA PHE A 88 -11.17 11.52 6.70
C PHE A 88 -12.47 10.88 7.19
N ASN A 89 -12.89 11.19 8.42
CA ASN A 89 -14.00 10.53 9.11
C ASN A 89 -13.69 9.06 9.50
N PHE A 90 -14.66 8.43 10.16
CA PHE A 90 -14.56 7.06 10.62
C PHE A 90 -15.71 6.22 10.06
N ASN A 91 -15.38 5.01 9.64
CA ASN A 91 -16.34 3.99 9.24
C ASN A 91 -16.44 2.89 10.31
N LYS A 92 -17.59 2.23 10.36
CA LYS A 92 -17.78 1.03 11.17
C LYS A 92 -16.89 -0.09 10.62
N ASN A 93 -16.25 -0.82 11.53
CA ASN A 93 -15.41 -1.95 11.15
C ASN A 93 -16.21 -3.05 10.46
N ILE A 94 -15.65 -3.60 9.38
CA ILE A 94 -16.24 -4.73 8.62
C ILE A 94 -16.20 -6.02 9.46
N TYR A 95 -15.19 -6.19 10.30
CA TYR A 95 -15.05 -7.36 11.16
C TYR A 95 -15.96 -7.30 12.37
N SER A 96 -16.53 -8.45 12.73
CA SER A 96 -17.39 -8.54 13.92
C SER A 96 -16.60 -8.30 15.20
N THR A 97 -17.02 -7.31 15.98
CA THR A 97 -16.46 -6.96 17.29
C THR A 97 -17.17 -7.67 18.47
N LYS A 98 -18.13 -8.58 18.20
CA LYS A 98 -18.70 -9.47 19.21
C LYS A 98 -17.64 -10.47 19.67
N PHE A 99 -17.64 -10.87 20.93
CA PHE A 99 -16.64 -11.76 21.54
C PHE A 99 -16.31 -13.00 20.70
N VAL A 100 -17.33 -13.73 20.25
CA VAL A 100 -17.15 -14.93 19.40
C VAL A 100 -16.55 -14.56 18.03
N GLY A 101 -16.94 -13.41 17.48
CA GLY A 101 -16.36 -12.88 16.24
C GLY A 101 -14.89 -12.56 16.39
N ILE A 102 -14.50 -11.89 17.48
CA ILE A 102 -13.11 -11.61 17.81
C ILE A 102 -12.28 -12.89 17.90
N LEU A 103 -12.77 -13.92 18.62
CA LEU A 103 -12.05 -15.19 18.73
C LEU A 103 -11.86 -15.86 17.36
N LYS A 104 -12.89 -15.88 16.51
CA LYS A 104 -12.79 -16.41 15.14
C LYS A 104 -11.77 -15.65 14.31
N ASN A 105 -11.79 -14.32 14.39
CA ASN A 105 -10.86 -13.46 13.66
C ASN A 105 -9.40 -13.64 14.14
N LEU A 106 -9.18 -13.73 15.46
CA LEU A 106 -7.86 -14.01 16.04
C LEU A 106 -7.34 -15.39 15.63
N TRP A 107 -8.21 -16.38 15.58
CA TRP A 107 -7.87 -17.71 15.09
C TRP A 107 -7.47 -17.69 13.61
N SER A 108 -8.27 -17.03 12.74
CA SER A 108 -8.08 -17.03 11.30
C SER A 108 -6.89 -16.17 10.84
N PHE A 109 -6.58 -15.08 11.54
CA PHE A 109 -5.57 -14.11 11.12
C PHE A 109 -4.45 -13.91 12.13
N GLY A 110 -4.79 -13.79 13.42
CA GLY A 110 -3.81 -13.46 14.47
C GLY A 110 -2.80 -14.56 14.72
N LEU A 111 -3.26 -15.80 14.91
CA LEU A 111 -2.39 -16.94 15.20
C LEU A 111 -1.46 -17.31 14.03
N ILE A 112 -1.92 -17.15 12.81
CA ILE A 112 -1.13 -17.47 11.61
C ILE A 112 0.18 -16.68 11.56
N ILE A 113 0.19 -15.44 12.06
CA ILE A 113 1.39 -14.61 12.12
C ILE A 113 2.51 -15.29 12.91
N PHE A 114 2.20 -15.88 14.06
CA PHE A 114 3.20 -16.58 14.88
C PHE A 114 3.81 -17.75 14.13
N PHE A 115 2.99 -18.55 13.46
CA PHE A 115 3.44 -19.71 12.70
C PHE A 115 4.27 -19.31 11.49
N LYS A 116 3.81 -18.33 10.71
CA LYS A 116 4.51 -17.78 9.54
C LYS A 116 5.91 -17.28 9.93
N GLU A 117 6.00 -16.45 10.95
CA GLU A 117 7.27 -15.83 11.35
C GLU A 117 8.24 -16.87 11.97
N TYR A 118 7.73 -17.85 12.70
CA TYR A 118 8.55 -18.95 13.21
C TYR A 118 9.17 -19.79 12.07
N ILE A 119 8.35 -20.15 11.07
CA ILE A 119 8.83 -20.89 9.89
C ILE A 119 9.85 -20.06 9.11
N ARG A 120 9.59 -18.76 8.94
CA ARG A 120 10.51 -17.80 8.28
C ARG A 120 11.88 -17.79 8.96
N GLU A 121 11.94 -17.74 10.29
CA GLU A 121 13.20 -17.78 11.04
C GLU A 121 13.95 -19.09 10.79
N LYS A 122 13.26 -20.24 10.86
CA LYS A 122 13.88 -21.53 10.62
C LYS A 122 14.44 -21.65 9.20
N LEU A 123 13.72 -21.19 8.21
CA LEU A 123 14.18 -21.16 6.82
C LEU A 123 15.41 -20.25 6.66
N LEU A 124 15.37 -19.01 7.19
CA LEU A 124 16.49 -18.07 7.11
C LEU A 124 17.76 -18.64 7.75
N HIS A 125 17.63 -19.28 8.90
CA HIS A 125 18.77 -19.83 9.62
C HIS A 125 19.40 -21.05 8.92
N ASN A 126 18.59 -21.87 8.27
CA ASN A 126 19.01 -23.12 7.65
C ASN A 126 19.32 -23.03 6.14
N SER A 127 18.99 -21.92 5.49
CA SER A 127 19.16 -21.73 4.04
C SER A 127 20.55 -21.26 3.58
N GLY A 128 21.52 -21.12 4.46
CA GLY A 128 22.87 -20.69 4.08
C GLY A 128 23.04 -19.16 3.98
N LYS A 129 24.29 -18.72 3.73
CA LYS A 129 24.66 -17.28 3.86
C LYS A 129 24.52 -16.41 2.59
N ARG A 130 24.11 -16.99 1.45
CA ARG A 130 23.98 -16.21 0.20
C ARG A 130 22.74 -15.31 0.25
N MET A 131 22.86 -14.09 -0.24
CA MET A 131 21.76 -13.11 -0.27
C MET A 131 20.52 -13.55 -1.06
N ILE A 132 20.67 -14.51 -1.98
CA ILE A 132 19.55 -15.07 -2.74
C ILE A 132 18.50 -15.74 -1.84
N TYR A 133 18.91 -16.37 -0.72
CA TYR A 133 17.97 -17.09 0.14
C TYR A 133 16.99 -16.20 0.90
N PRO A 134 17.41 -15.11 1.56
CA PRO A 134 16.46 -14.14 2.11
C PRO A 134 15.48 -13.60 1.06
N VAL A 135 15.94 -13.34 -0.19
CA VAL A 135 15.09 -12.89 -1.28
C VAL A 135 14.03 -13.94 -1.63
N LEU A 136 14.45 -15.21 -1.86
CA LEU A 136 13.52 -16.30 -2.16
C LEU A 136 12.50 -16.53 -1.04
N ILE A 137 12.93 -16.48 0.23
CA ILE A 137 12.04 -16.61 1.39
C ILE A 137 11.03 -15.47 1.38
N THR A 138 11.49 -14.23 1.17
CA THR A 138 10.60 -13.07 1.12
C THR A 138 9.55 -13.22 0.01
N LEU A 139 9.95 -13.60 -1.19
CA LEU A 139 9.05 -13.83 -2.32
C LEU A 139 8.00 -14.91 -2.01
N LEU A 140 8.41 -16.03 -1.43
CA LEU A 140 7.46 -17.08 -1.02
C LEU A 140 6.42 -16.55 -0.03
N PHE A 141 6.85 -15.80 0.99
CA PHE A 141 5.90 -15.26 1.97
C PHE A 141 5.02 -14.15 1.39
N ILE A 142 5.51 -13.34 0.45
CA ILE A 142 4.68 -12.41 -0.33
C ILE A 142 3.58 -13.18 -1.06
N LEU A 143 3.94 -14.25 -1.78
CA LEU A 143 2.97 -15.07 -2.52
C LEU A 143 1.96 -15.80 -1.61
N THR A 144 2.33 -16.11 -0.35
CA THR A 144 1.34 -16.65 0.62
C THR A 144 0.38 -15.60 1.18
N ASP A 145 0.67 -14.31 1.04
CA ASP A 145 -0.15 -13.21 1.55
C ASP A 145 -0.97 -12.54 0.43
N ILE A 146 -0.68 -12.81 -0.85
CA ILE A 146 -1.43 -12.30 -2.01
C ILE A 146 -2.52 -13.30 -2.42
N GLU A 147 -3.73 -12.80 -2.60
CA GLU A 147 -4.83 -13.57 -3.21
C GLU A 147 -4.70 -13.54 -4.74
N ILE A 148 -4.07 -14.56 -5.31
CA ILE A 148 -3.71 -14.61 -6.73
C ILE A 148 -4.95 -14.68 -7.65
N PHE A 149 -6.10 -15.22 -7.19
CA PHE A 149 -7.31 -15.38 -8.02
C PHE A 149 -8.04 -14.10 -8.36
N SER A 150 -7.93 -13.09 -7.52
CA SER A 150 -8.54 -11.80 -7.80
C SER A 150 -7.76 -10.99 -8.85
N ILE A 151 -6.61 -11.49 -9.33
CA ILE A 151 -5.75 -10.77 -10.27
C ILE A 151 -6.49 -10.46 -11.58
N ASP A 152 -7.25 -11.41 -12.13
CA ASP A 152 -7.97 -11.19 -13.38
C ASP A 152 -8.97 -10.03 -13.27
N TYR A 153 -9.73 -9.96 -12.18
CA TYR A 153 -10.62 -8.84 -11.89
C TYR A 153 -9.87 -7.51 -11.79
N TYR A 154 -8.71 -7.50 -11.14
CA TYR A 154 -7.92 -6.28 -10.98
C TYR A 154 -7.18 -5.85 -12.26
N MET A 155 -7.08 -6.74 -13.23
CA MET A 155 -6.48 -6.46 -14.54
C MET A 155 -7.50 -5.95 -15.58
N GLU A 156 -8.78 -5.76 -15.20
CA GLU A 156 -9.83 -5.25 -16.11
C GLU A 156 -9.57 -3.82 -16.55
N SER A 157 -9.04 -2.97 -15.69
CA SER A 157 -8.66 -1.60 -16.03
C SER A 157 -7.41 -1.12 -15.30
N SER A 158 -6.72 -0.14 -15.88
CA SER A 158 -5.54 0.48 -15.26
C SER A 158 -5.87 1.12 -13.92
N GLU A 159 -7.03 1.73 -13.78
CA GLU A 159 -7.47 2.38 -12.54
C GLU A 159 -7.68 1.35 -11.42
N ILE A 160 -8.40 0.25 -11.73
CA ILE A 160 -8.64 -0.84 -10.77
C ILE A 160 -7.31 -1.48 -10.35
N PHE A 161 -6.42 -1.72 -11.34
CA PHE A 161 -5.08 -2.26 -11.06
C PHE A 161 -4.28 -1.37 -10.11
N PHE A 162 -4.22 -0.05 -10.37
CA PHE A 162 -3.50 0.88 -9.51
C PHE A 162 -4.07 0.96 -8.11
N LYS A 163 -5.39 1.05 -8.00
CA LYS A 163 -6.07 1.05 -6.70
C LYS A 163 -5.70 -0.20 -5.90
N HIS A 164 -5.79 -1.37 -6.52
CA HIS A 164 -5.45 -2.64 -5.88
C HIS A 164 -3.96 -2.75 -5.55
N PHE A 165 -3.10 -2.37 -6.50
CA PHE A 165 -1.66 -2.42 -6.30
C PHE A 165 -1.24 -1.58 -5.09
N PHE A 166 -1.65 -0.32 -5.03
CA PHE A 166 -1.26 0.57 -3.93
C PHE A 166 -1.92 0.24 -2.60
N SER A 167 -3.20 -0.16 -2.59
CA SER A 167 -3.90 -0.43 -1.34
C SER A 167 -3.61 -1.80 -0.73
N ILE A 168 -3.18 -2.79 -1.52
CA ILE A 168 -3.02 -4.17 -1.06
C ILE A 168 -1.63 -4.73 -1.39
N ILE A 169 -1.23 -4.76 -2.67
CA ILE A 169 0.01 -5.45 -3.08
C ILE A 169 1.26 -4.75 -2.53
N PHE A 170 1.36 -3.43 -2.67
CA PHE A 170 2.49 -2.65 -2.18
C PHE A 170 2.70 -2.77 -0.66
N PRO A 171 1.67 -2.64 0.20
CA PRO A 171 1.78 -2.95 1.63
C PRO A 171 2.24 -4.36 1.94
N ILE A 172 1.72 -5.39 1.26
CA ILE A 172 2.13 -6.79 1.44
C ILE A 172 3.62 -6.96 1.12
N ILE A 173 4.09 -6.41 0.01
CA ILE A 173 5.51 -6.47 -0.40
C ILE A 173 6.39 -5.80 0.65
N SER A 174 6.08 -4.54 0.99
CA SER A 174 6.84 -3.74 1.96
C SER A 174 6.91 -4.43 3.33
N LEU A 175 5.78 -4.93 3.82
CA LEU A 175 5.66 -5.63 5.10
C LEU A 175 6.50 -6.91 5.13
N ASN A 176 6.47 -7.74 4.09
CA ASN A 176 7.21 -8.99 4.04
C ASN A 176 8.73 -8.79 3.91
N ILE A 177 9.17 -7.76 3.17
CA ILE A 177 10.59 -7.39 3.11
C ILE A 177 11.09 -7.04 4.51
N VAL A 178 10.36 -6.20 5.23
CA VAL A 178 10.76 -5.76 6.57
C VAL A 178 10.62 -6.89 7.60
N ALA A 179 9.58 -7.72 7.50
CA ALA A 179 9.44 -8.90 8.35
C ALA A 179 10.64 -9.85 8.21
N THR A 180 11.11 -10.11 6.97
CA THR A 180 12.30 -10.93 6.74
C THR A 180 13.56 -10.28 7.33
N TYR A 181 13.70 -8.96 7.19
CA TYR A 181 14.79 -8.22 7.82
C TYR A 181 14.73 -8.28 9.35
N LEU A 182 13.55 -8.09 9.95
CA LEU A 182 13.37 -8.17 11.40
C LEU A 182 13.68 -9.58 11.95
N VAL A 183 13.27 -10.62 11.23
CA VAL A 183 13.63 -12.00 11.57
C VAL A 183 15.13 -12.20 11.50
N TYR A 184 15.81 -11.65 10.51
CA TYR A 184 17.27 -11.75 10.40
C TYR A 184 18.01 -11.09 11.57
N VAL A 185 17.57 -9.87 11.99
CA VAL A 185 18.29 -9.10 13.03
C VAL A 185 17.78 -9.35 14.46
N GLY A 186 16.53 -9.79 14.63
CA GLY A 186 15.85 -9.90 15.94
C GLY A 186 15.04 -11.18 16.13
N GLY A 187 15.02 -12.09 15.15
CA GLY A 187 14.26 -13.33 15.20
C GLY A 187 12.75 -13.15 14.99
N TRP A 188 12.04 -14.28 14.98
CA TRP A 188 10.59 -14.31 14.76
C TRP A 188 9.81 -13.44 15.75
N LYS A 189 10.27 -13.29 17.00
CA LYS A 189 9.60 -12.46 18.01
C LYS A 189 9.58 -10.99 17.63
N ALA A 190 10.67 -10.45 17.06
CA ALA A 190 10.71 -9.06 16.61
C ALA A 190 9.74 -8.82 15.45
N SER A 191 9.64 -9.75 14.51
CA SER A 191 8.68 -9.67 13.40
C SER A 191 7.24 -9.81 13.87
N VAL A 192 6.95 -10.69 14.82
CA VAL A 192 5.60 -10.81 15.39
C VAL A 192 5.17 -9.53 16.10
N VAL A 193 6.05 -8.92 16.89
CA VAL A 193 5.76 -7.64 17.58
C VAL A 193 5.48 -6.50 16.59
N PHE A 194 6.05 -6.57 15.40
CA PHE A 194 5.76 -5.63 14.32
C PHE A 194 4.43 -5.93 13.61
N ARG A 195 4.18 -7.18 13.20
CA ARG A 195 3.02 -7.55 12.38
C ARG A 195 1.71 -7.68 13.17
N LEU A 196 1.79 -8.23 14.37
CA LEU A 196 0.59 -8.54 15.16
C LEU A 196 -0.27 -7.32 15.50
N PRO A 197 0.28 -6.17 15.96
CA PRO A 197 -0.52 -4.99 16.25
C PRO A 197 -1.30 -4.47 15.04
N LEU A 198 -0.73 -4.55 13.82
CA LEU A 198 -1.42 -4.14 12.58
C LEU A 198 -2.69 -4.95 12.33
N VAL A 199 -2.63 -6.25 12.58
CA VAL A 199 -3.78 -7.14 12.44
C VAL A 199 -4.76 -6.93 13.60
N LEU A 200 -4.27 -6.80 14.83
CA LEU A 200 -5.14 -6.59 16.00
C LEU A 200 -5.98 -5.32 15.90
N ILE A 201 -5.41 -4.21 15.41
CA ILE A 201 -6.15 -2.96 15.23
C ILE A 201 -7.31 -3.16 14.25
N LYS A 202 -7.06 -3.83 13.12
CA LYS A 202 -8.09 -4.11 12.11
C LYS A 202 -9.19 -5.04 12.64
N LEU A 203 -8.85 -5.97 13.54
CA LEU A 203 -9.79 -6.96 14.02
C LEU A 203 -10.55 -6.55 15.27
N LEU A 204 -9.96 -5.74 16.16
CA LEU A 204 -10.51 -5.47 17.49
C LEU A 204 -11.19 -4.11 17.62
N VAL A 205 -10.73 -3.10 16.87
CA VAL A 205 -11.26 -1.75 17.02
C VAL A 205 -12.55 -1.59 16.22
N PRO A 206 -13.68 -1.17 16.85
CA PRO A 206 -14.99 -1.14 16.18
C PRO A 206 -15.13 -0.07 15.11
N ILE A 207 -14.28 0.93 15.12
CA ILE A 207 -14.24 2.02 14.13
C ILE A 207 -12.88 2.05 13.46
N GLN A 208 -12.84 2.37 12.18
CA GLN A 208 -11.62 2.50 11.39
C GLN A 208 -11.65 3.84 10.64
N PRO A 209 -10.50 4.54 10.47
CA PRO A 209 -10.43 5.71 9.60
C PRO A 209 -10.91 5.37 8.18
N SER A 210 -11.72 6.26 7.60
CA SER A 210 -12.26 6.11 6.25
C SER A 210 -11.24 6.59 5.21
N LEU A 211 -10.13 5.87 5.10
CA LEU A 211 -9.06 6.20 4.15
C LEU A 211 -9.44 5.70 2.75
N ASP A 212 -9.16 6.53 1.73
CA ASP A 212 -9.21 6.09 0.36
C ASP A 212 -8.08 5.08 0.06
N TRP A 213 -8.16 4.44 -1.10
CA TRP A 213 -7.21 3.41 -1.52
C TRP A 213 -5.74 3.87 -1.49
N PHE A 214 -5.51 5.15 -1.85
CA PHE A 214 -4.16 5.70 -1.91
C PHE A 214 -3.60 5.97 -0.51
N MET A 215 -4.40 6.62 0.36
CA MET A 215 -4.00 6.88 1.74
C MET A 215 -3.80 5.60 2.54
N LEU A 216 -4.66 4.60 2.34
CA LEU A 216 -4.51 3.29 2.96
C LEU A 216 -3.16 2.66 2.58
N GLY A 217 -2.85 2.61 1.29
CA GLY A 217 -1.59 2.10 0.78
C GLY A 217 -0.37 2.88 1.28
N LEU A 218 -0.48 4.20 1.37
CA LEU A 218 0.56 5.05 1.90
C LEU A 218 0.87 4.74 3.37
N PHE A 219 -0.16 4.73 4.23
CA PHE A 219 0.01 4.45 5.66
C PHE A 219 0.58 3.05 5.88
N GLU A 220 0.01 2.03 5.24
CA GLU A 220 0.44 0.65 5.43
C GLU A 220 1.77 0.31 4.73
N GLY A 221 2.08 0.97 3.61
CA GLY A 221 3.33 0.74 2.89
C GLY A 221 4.54 1.48 3.45
N ILE A 222 4.36 2.70 3.99
CA ILE A 222 5.45 3.50 4.57
C ILE A 222 5.86 3.01 5.96
N LEU A 223 4.91 2.51 6.75
CA LEU A 223 5.22 2.03 8.10
C LEU A 223 6.35 0.99 8.12
N PRO A 224 6.34 -0.08 7.29
CA PRO A 224 7.45 -1.03 7.26
C PRO A 224 8.79 -0.35 6.98
N VAL A 225 8.82 0.61 6.04
CA VAL A 225 10.04 1.35 5.71
C VAL A 225 10.54 2.15 6.93
N ALA A 226 9.65 2.80 7.67
CA ALA A 226 10.01 3.53 8.89
C ALA A 226 10.62 2.59 9.94
N VAL A 227 10.00 1.43 10.18
CA VAL A 227 10.52 0.40 11.11
C VAL A 227 11.89 -0.08 10.66
N TYR A 228 12.08 -0.37 9.36
CA TYR A 228 13.38 -0.75 8.82
C TYR A 228 14.46 0.31 9.09
N LEU A 229 14.19 1.56 8.78
CA LEU A 229 15.16 2.65 8.93
C LEU A 229 15.60 2.82 10.39
N VAL A 230 14.67 2.77 11.33
CA VAL A 230 14.95 2.95 12.76
C VAL A 230 15.73 1.74 13.32
N ILE A 231 15.28 0.52 13.03
CA ILE A 231 15.92 -0.71 13.53
C ILE A 231 17.29 -0.92 12.88
N ASN A 232 17.44 -0.67 11.57
CA ASN A 232 18.72 -0.79 10.89
C ASN A 232 19.75 0.18 11.47
N ARG A 233 19.35 1.43 11.72
CA ARG A 233 20.22 2.41 12.38
C ARG A 233 20.67 1.93 13.76
N PHE A 234 19.72 1.50 14.61
CA PHE A 234 20.04 0.99 15.93
C PHE A 234 20.98 -0.23 15.86
N HIS A 235 20.72 -1.15 14.93
CA HIS A 235 21.54 -2.34 14.74
C HIS A 235 22.98 -1.99 14.33
N LEU A 236 23.15 -1.09 13.37
CA LEU A 236 24.47 -0.63 12.91
C LEU A 236 25.23 0.14 13.98
N GLU A 237 24.58 1.03 14.74
CA GLU A 237 25.21 1.79 15.83
C GLU A 237 25.75 0.84 16.92
N ARG A 238 25.04 -0.25 17.21
CA ARG A 238 25.50 -1.26 18.19
C ARG A 238 26.66 -2.09 17.66
N LEU A 239 26.65 -2.49 16.39
CA LEU A 239 27.78 -3.20 15.77
C LEU A 239 29.05 -2.35 15.76
N ASN A 240 28.91 -1.03 15.51
CA ASN A 240 30.05 -0.10 15.41
C ASN A 240 30.66 0.27 16.76
N LYS A 241 29.85 0.40 17.82
CA LYS A 241 30.40 0.57 19.17
C LYS A 241 31.41 -0.52 19.56
N GLU A 242 31.33 -1.66 18.88
CA GLU A 242 32.21 -2.80 19.12
C GLU A 242 33.44 -2.86 18.20
N SER A 243 33.32 -2.36 16.97
CA SER A 243 34.41 -2.43 15.99
C SER A 243 35.35 -1.21 16.02
N ARG A 244 35.05 -0.16 16.80
CA ARG A 244 35.78 1.13 16.87
C ARG A 244 36.05 1.80 15.50
N LYS A 245 35.38 1.39 14.46
CA LYS A 245 35.48 2.05 13.15
C LYS A 245 34.44 3.16 13.04
N GLU A 246 34.88 4.39 12.82
CA GLU A 246 34.04 5.52 12.55
C GLU A 246 33.20 5.28 11.28
N ILE A 247 31.92 4.97 11.47
CA ILE A 247 30.99 5.09 10.35
C ILE A 247 30.66 6.57 10.17
N LYS A 248 30.76 7.07 8.95
CA LYS A 248 30.25 8.40 8.57
C LYS A 248 28.86 8.56 9.16
N LYS A 249 28.72 9.46 10.12
CA LYS A 249 27.42 9.83 10.71
C LYS A 249 26.55 10.40 9.61
N THR A 250 25.74 9.54 8.98
CA THR A 250 24.68 10.06 8.10
C THR A 250 23.68 10.81 8.97
N ASN A 251 23.48 12.09 8.68
CA ASN A 251 22.66 12.97 9.46
C ASN A 251 21.21 12.40 9.53
N PRO A 252 20.66 12.09 10.72
CA PRO A 252 19.31 11.51 10.84
C PRO A 252 18.22 12.48 10.35
N VAL A 253 18.47 13.77 10.42
CA VAL A 253 17.54 14.84 10.02
C VAL A 253 17.16 14.68 8.54
N TYR A 254 18.12 14.40 7.67
CA TYR A 254 17.86 14.18 6.24
C TYR A 254 16.86 13.03 5.98
N ARG A 255 16.93 11.92 6.74
CA ARG A 255 16.00 10.79 6.58
C ARG A 255 14.60 11.10 7.09
N ILE A 256 14.50 11.85 8.19
CA ILE A 256 13.22 12.34 8.72
C ILE A 256 12.59 13.32 7.73
N ILE A 257 13.38 14.23 7.18
CA ILE A 257 12.94 15.17 6.14
C ILE A 257 12.45 14.40 4.90
N LEU A 258 13.21 13.41 4.41
CA LEU A 258 12.81 12.58 3.28
C LEU A 258 11.49 11.87 3.52
N LEU A 259 11.31 11.29 4.71
CA LEU A 259 10.07 10.61 5.09
C LEU A 259 8.91 11.60 5.20
N GLY A 260 9.14 12.79 5.76
CA GLY A 260 8.16 13.88 5.80
C GLY A 260 7.76 14.34 4.39
N VAL A 261 8.72 14.50 3.48
CA VAL A 261 8.46 14.85 2.07
C VAL A 261 7.64 13.78 1.36
N LEU A 262 7.95 12.49 1.57
CA LEU A 262 7.18 11.38 1.00
C LEU A 262 5.73 11.36 1.52
N VAL A 263 5.52 11.63 2.80
CA VAL A 263 4.18 11.74 3.40
C VAL A 263 3.42 12.93 2.82
N LEU A 264 4.05 14.10 2.74
CA LEU A 264 3.45 15.30 2.13
C LEU A 264 3.13 15.10 0.64
N PHE A 265 4.03 14.43 -0.10
CA PHE A 265 3.78 14.06 -1.49
C PHE A 265 2.59 13.12 -1.60
N GLY A 266 2.47 12.14 -0.69
CA GLY A 266 1.32 11.27 -0.60
C GLY A 266 0.01 12.04 -0.37
N PHE A 267 0.00 12.97 0.56
CA PHE A 267 -1.14 13.85 0.79
C PHE A 267 -1.51 14.69 -0.43
N PHE A 268 -0.51 15.16 -1.17
CA PHE A 268 -0.70 15.90 -2.41
C PHE A 268 -1.36 15.04 -3.50
N VAL A 269 -0.83 13.84 -3.76
CA VAL A 269 -1.39 12.92 -4.76
C VAL A 269 -2.77 12.39 -4.35
N GLY A 270 -2.99 12.14 -3.06
CA GLY A 270 -4.29 11.71 -2.51
C GLY A 270 -5.36 12.80 -2.52
N GLY A 271 -5.04 14.00 -3.00
CA GLY A 271 -6.01 15.09 -3.17
C GLY A 271 -6.59 15.63 -1.86
N ILE A 272 -5.84 15.49 -0.73
CA ILE A 272 -6.21 16.12 0.55
C ILE A 272 -6.11 17.63 0.48
N PHE A 273 -5.13 18.11 -0.26
CA PHE A 273 -5.01 19.53 -0.50
C PHE A 273 -6.11 20.04 -1.42
N LYS A 274 -6.38 21.34 -1.38
CA LYS A 274 -7.27 22.00 -2.33
C LYS A 274 -6.84 21.82 -3.80
N ILE A 275 -5.64 21.32 -4.01
CA ILE A 275 -5.03 21.05 -5.32
C ILE A 275 -4.74 19.56 -5.48
N LYS A 276 -4.98 19.01 -6.67
CA LYS A 276 -4.65 17.63 -7.06
C LYS A 276 -3.97 17.56 -8.42
N PRO A 277 -3.02 16.63 -8.62
CA PRO A 277 -2.44 16.38 -9.94
C PRO A 277 -3.35 15.47 -10.77
N VAL A 278 -3.50 15.78 -12.06
CA VAL A 278 -4.26 14.99 -13.04
C VAL A 278 -3.40 14.79 -14.28
N ALA A 279 -3.24 13.54 -14.72
CA ALA A 279 -2.51 13.23 -15.93
C ALA A 279 -3.35 13.50 -17.18
N VAL A 280 -2.76 14.16 -18.17
CA VAL A 280 -3.41 14.48 -19.44
C VAL A 280 -3.34 13.27 -20.36
N MET A 281 -4.51 12.73 -20.74
CA MET A 281 -4.62 11.51 -21.56
C MET A 281 -4.89 11.78 -23.05
N SER A 282 -5.26 13.00 -23.43
CA SER A 282 -5.63 13.37 -24.82
C SER A 282 -4.92 14.64 -25.28
N GLY A 283 -4.95 14.92 -26.59
CA GLY A 283 -4.39 16.14 -27.19
C GLY A 283 -5.39 17.27 -27.42
N SER A 284 -6.62 17.21 -26.83
CA SER A 284 -7.69 18.19 -27.08
C SER A 284 -7.34 19.61 -26.63
N MET A 285 -6.35 19.78 -25.77
CA MET A 285 -5.93 21.08 -25.22
C MET A 285 -4.56 21.56 -25.76
N GLU A 286 -4.04 20.91 -26.79
CA GLU A 286 -2.83 21.41 -27.47
C GLU A 286 -3.08 22.79 -28.11
N PRO A 287 -2.09 23.69 -28.07
CA PRO A 287 -0.70 23.56 -27.59
C PRO A 287 -0.50 23.94 -26.12
N ILE A 288 -1.54 24.22 -25.33
CA ILE A 288 -1.41 24.71 -23.94
C ILE A 288 -0.76 23.62 -23.05
N PHE A 289 -1.25 22.39 -23.17
CA PHE A 289 -0.61 21.21 -22.58
C PHE A 289 -0.83 19.99 -23.48
N TYR A 290 0.10 19.05 -23.37
CA TYR A 290 0.19 17.90 -24.23
C TYR A 290 -0.17 16.61 -23.49
N ARG A 291 -0.52 15.59 -24.24
CA ARG A 291 -0.65 14.25 -23.68
C ARG A 291 0.65 13.83 -22.99
N GLY A 292 0.56 13.34 -21.74
CA GLY A 292 1.70 13.01 -20.89
C GLY A 292 2.17 14.12 -19.96
N ASP A 293 1.53 15.28 -20.00
CA ASP A 293 1.72 16.31 -18.98
C ASP A 293 0.87 16.00 -17.73
N ILE A 294 1.22 16.60 -16.60
CA ILE A 294 0.35 16.65 -15.41
C ILE A 294 -0.17 18.07 -15.27
N VAL A 295 -1.49 18.22 -15.16
CA VAL A 295 -2.11 19.47 -14.75
C VAL A 295 -2.44 19.45 -13.27
N VAL A 296 -2.19 20.57 -12.59
CA VAL A 296 -2.56 20.72 -11.18
C VAL A 296 -3.85 21.49 -11.12
N VAL A 297 -4.88 20.80 -10.62
CA VAL A 297 -6.25 21.27 -10.53
C VAL A 297 -6.55 21.72 -9.11
N GLU A 298 -7.05 22.95 -8.95
CA GLU A 298 -7.59 23.43 -7.68
C GLU A 298 -9.08 23.04 -7.61
N LYS A 299 -9.45 22.28 -6.58
CA LYS A 299 -10.84 21.89 -6.34
C LYS A 299 -11.69 23.14 -6.12
N VAL A 300 -12.82 23.22 -6.80
CA VAL A 300 -13.81 24.28 -6.58
C VAL A 300 -14.71 23.81 -5.44
N GLU A 301 -14.59 24.43 -4.26
CA GLU A 301 -15.55 24.30 -3.18
C GLU A 301 -16.85 25.04 -3.60
N GLU A 302 -18.00 24.75 -3.00
CA GLU A 302 -19.36 25.20 -3.33
C GLU A 302 -19.57 26.65 -3.82
N ASN A 303 -18.52 27.42 -3.95
CA ASN A 303 -18.52 28.82 -4.35
C ASN A 303 -18.07 28.99 -5.83
N PHE A 304 -18.91 28.50 -6.76
CA PHE A 304 -18.67 28.52 -8.22
C PHE A 304 -18.59 29.93 -8.82
N GLN A 305 -18.88 30.97 -8.05
CA GLN A 305 -18.76 32.38 -8.47
C GLN A 305 -17.34 32.82 -8.83
N LYS A 306 -16.33 31.96 -8.62
CA LYS A 306 -14.93 32.25 -8.96
C LYS A 306 -14.52 31.81 -10.37
N LEU A 307 -15.36 31.09 -11.11
CA LEU A 307 -15.05 30.68 -12.47
C LEU A 307 -15.30 31.83 -13.43
N LYS A 308 -14.33 32.05 -14.33
CA LYS A 308 -14.35 33.13 -15.30
C LYS A 308 -14.30 32.58 -16.73
N LEU A 309 -14.71 33.39 -17.67
CA LEU A 309 -14.52 33.11 -19.08
C LEU A 309 -13.02 32.84 -19.34
N TYR A 310 -12.73 31.85 -20.18
CA TYR A 310 -11.42 31.35 -20.53
C TYR A 310 -10.69 30.55 -19.44
N ASP A 311 -11.27 30.29 -18.28
CA ASP A 311 -10.73 29.33 -17.32
C ASP A 311 -10.76 27.92 -17.92
N ILE A 312 -9.72 27.15 -17.66
CA ILE A 312 -9.70 25.72 -18.02
C ILE A 312 -10.18 24.94 -16.79
N ILE A 313 -11.22 24.15 -16.98
CA ILE A 313 -11.87 23.39 -15.92
C ILE A 313 -11.74 21.89 -16.11
N GLU A 314 -11.71 21.18 -15.01
CA GLU A 314 -11.92 19.74 -14.94
C GLU A 314 -13.36 19.46 -14.56
N TYR A 315 -14.05 18.68 -15.37
CA TYR A 315 -15.44 18.30 -15.11
C TYR A 315 -15.71 16.85 -15.49
N ARG A 316 -16.81 16.31 -14.97
CA ARG A 316 -17.25 14.94 -15.25
C ARG A 316 -18.36 14.93 -16.27
N LEU A 317 -18.17 14.20 -17.36
CA LEU A 317 -19.18 13.96 -18.39
C LEU A 317 -19.29 12.45 -18.63
N ASN A 318 -20.46 11.85 -18.37
CA ASN A 318 -20.72 10.41 -18.61
C ASN A 318 -19.59 9.49 -18.11
N ASP A 319 -19.23 9.58 -16.84
CA ASP A 319 -18.12 8.84 -16.17
C ASP A 319 -16.71 9.11 -16.72
N ARG A 320 -16.55 10.06 -17.61
CA ARG A 320 -15.24 10.52 -18.10
C ARG A 320 -14.86 11.85 -17.47
N ILE A 321 -13.58 12.01 -17.21
CA ILE A 321 -13.01 13.29 -16.78
C ILE A 321 -12.54 14.04 -18.03
N VAL A 322 -13.01 15.28 -18.19
CA VAL A 322 -12.71 16.15 -19.33
C VAL A 322 -12.01 17.42 -18.81
N LEU A 323 -11.04 17.91 -19.58
CA LEU A 323 -10.27 19.11 -19.30
C LEU A 323 -10.45 20.05 -20.49
N HIS A 324 -11.36 21.01 -20.41
CA HIS A 324 -11.61 21.97 -21.50
C HIS A 324 -11.71 23.39 -20.98
N ARG A 325 -11.69 24.37 -21.90
CA ARG A 325 -11.76 25.79 -21.62
C ARG A 325 -13.21 26.27 -21.66
N ILE A 326 -13.60 27.13 -20.71
CA ILE A 326 -14.89 27.83 -20.73
C ILE A 326 -14.83 28.87 -21.84
N VAL A 327 -15.72 28.73 -22.83
CA VAL A 327 -15.86 29.70 -23.96
C VAL A 327 -17.09 30.58 -23.84
N LYS A 328 -18.12 30.12 -23.08
CA LYS A 328 -19.30 30.95 -22.75
C LYS A 328 -19.81 30.56 -21.37
N ILE A 329 -20.46 31.51 -20.71
CA ILE A 329 -21.18 31.31 -19.46
C ILE A 329 -22.61 31.79 -19.70
N GLU A 330 -23.58 30.91 -19.48
CA GLU A 330 -25.00 31.19 -19.67
C GLU A 330 -25.77 30.91 -18.39
N GLU A 331 -26.93 31.52 -18.23
CA GLU A 331 -27.83 31.24 -17.13
C GLU A 331 -29.04 30.48 -17.69
N LYS A 332 -29.31 29.30 -17.18
CA LYS A 332 -30.43 28.46 -17.56
C LYS A 332 -31.18 28.05 -16.29
N ASP A 333 -32.47 28.32 -16.24
CA ASP A 333 -33.34 27.98 -15.11
C ASP A 333 -32.89 28.54 -13.75
N GLY A 334 -32.15 29.66 -13.75
CA GLY A 334 -31.59 30.28 -12.54
C GLY A 334 -30.25 29.69 -12.07
N GLU A 335 -29.66 28.75 -12.83
CA GLU A 335 -28.34 28.16 -12.58
C GLU A 335 -27.34 28.54 -13.69
N LEU A 336 -26.06 28.69 -13.30
CA LEU A 336 -25.00 28.93 -14.26
C LEU A 336 -24.61 27.63 -14.96
N VAL A 337 -24.59 27.66 -16.29
CA VAL A 337 -24.10 26.61 -17.18
C VAL A 337 -22.91 27.11 -17.97
N TYR A 338 -21.97 26.24 -18.23
CA TYR A 338 -20.69 26.58 -18.87
C TYR A 338 -20.57 25.85 -20.20
N ILE A 339 -20.41 26.58 -21.30
CA ILE A 339 -20.08 26.00 -22.59
C ILE A 339 -18.57 25.92 -22.69
N THR A 340 -18.07 24.70 -22.94
CA THR A 340 -16.65 24.39 -22.97
C THR A 340 -16.19 24.02 -24.37
N LYS A 341 -14.88 24.15 -24.59
CA LYS A 341 -14.23 23.75 -25.84
C LYS A 341 -12.80 23.34 -25.57
N GLY A 342 -12.32 22.24 -26.17
CA GLY A 342 -10.91 21.93 -26.25
C GLY A 342 -10.16 22.89 -27.14
N ASP A 343 -9.01 23.41 -26.75
CA ASP A 343 -8.23 24.38 -27.49
C ASP A 343 -7.84 23.87 -28.90
N ASN A 344 -7.66 22.56 -29.05
CA ASN A 344 -7.36 21.89 -30.31
C ASN A 344 -8.60 21.37 -31.07
N ASN A 345 -9.80 21.57 -30.54
CA ASN A 345 -11.03 21.12 -31.19
C ASN A 345 -11.55 22.21 -32.11
N GLU A 346 -12.24 21.86 -33.21
CA GLU A 346 -12.86 22.82 -34.11
C GLU A 346 -14.15 23.37 -33.54
N LEU A 347 -14.95 22.53 -32.88
CA LEU A 347 -16.29 22.86 -32.36
C LEU A 347 -16.30 22.92 -30.82
N GLU A 348 -17.28 23.67 -30.31
CA GLU A 348 -17.65 23.66 -28.89
C GLU A 348 -18.18 22.29 -28.48
N ASP A 349 -18.07 21.96 -27.20
CA ASP A 349 -18.63 20.71 -26.68
C ASP A 349 -20.15 20.70 -26.80
N PRO A 350 -20.77 19.58 -27.18
CA PRO A 350 -22.21 19.57 -27.53
C PRO A 350 -23.12 19.82 -26.32
N ASP A 351 -22.67 19.38 -25.12
CA ASP A 351 -23.46 19.50 -23.91
C ASP A 351 -22.91 20.61 -23.00
N PRO A 352 -23.73 21.54 -22.52
CA PRO A 352 -23.30 22.52 -21.54
C PRO A 352 -22.97 21.80 -20.18
N VAL A 353 -21.96 22.29 -19.52
CA VAL A 353 -21.48 21.74 -18.25
C VAL A 353 -22.22 22.45 -17.11
N GLU A 354 -22.90 21.66 -16.29
CA GLU A 354 -23.54 22.13 -15.07
C GLU A 354 -22.54 22.34 -13.96
N THR A 355 -22.86 23.24 -13.05
CA THR A 355 -22.05 23.53 -11.86
C THR A 355 -21.73 22.27 -11.04
N SER A 356 -22.68 21.35 -10.92
CA SER A 356 -22.56 20.07 -10.20
C SER A 356 -21.52 19.11 -10.80
N GLN A 357 -21.22 19.25 -12.08
CA GLN A 357 -20.27 18.41 -12.82
C GLN A 357 -18.82 18.89 -12.68
N ILE A 358 -18.61 20.14 -12.24
CA ILE A 358 -17.29 20.77 -12.19
C ILE A 358 -16.54 20.27 -10.96
N ILE A 359 -15.35 19.73 -11.19
CA ILE A 359 -14.46 19.21 -10.14
C ILE A 359 -13.47 20.28 -9.70
N GLY A 360 -12.93 21.07 -10.65
CA GLY A 360 -11.94 22.07 -10.32
C GLY A 360 -11.44 22.88 -11.51
N LYS A 361 -10.55 23.82 -11.22
CA LYS A 361 -9.92 24.71 -12.18
C LYS A 361 -8.42 24.44 -12.28
N ILE A 362 -7.84 24.47 -13.48
CA ILE A 362 -6.39 24.27 -13.69
C ILE A 362 -5.63 25.50 -13.20
N LYS A 363 -4.55 25.28 -12.43
CA LYS A 363 -3.66 26.32 -11.92
C LYS A 363 -2.33 26.37 -12.68
N PHE A 364 -1.70 25.24 -12.90
CA PHE A 364 -0.43 25.13 -13.63
C PHE A 364 -0.23 23.75 -14.23
N VAL A 365 0.72 23.64 -15.13
CA VAL A 365 1.05 22.42 -15.88
C VAL A 365 2.49 22.01 -15.59
N VAL A 366 2.71 20.70 -15.34
CA VAL A 366 4.04 20.11 -15.21
C VAL A 366 4.26 19.18 -16.40
N LYS A 367 5.19 19.54 -17.27
CA LYS A 367 5.43 18.83 -18.52
C LYS A 367 6.09 17.46 -18.30
N TYR A 368 5.68 16.47 -19.10
CA TYR A 368 6.27 15.13 -19.24
C TYR A 368 6.13 14.19 -18.02
N VAL A 369 5.66 14.62 -16.88
CA VAL A 369 5.62 13.81 -15.64
C VAL A 369 4.48 12.78 -15.65
N GLY A 370 3.46 12.98 -16.50
CA GLY A 370 2.30 12.09 -16.63
C GLY A 370 2.51 10.89 -17.57
N TYR A 371 3.63 10.80 -18.31
CA TYR A 371 3.88 9.73 -19.27
C TYR A 371 3.75 8.31 -18.69
N PRO A 372 4.22 8.00 -17.47
CA PRO A 372 4.01 6.67 -16.90
C PRO A 372 2.53 6.28 -16.80
N SER A 373 1.66 7.23 -16.44
CA SER A 373 0.20 7.00 -16.36
C SER A 373 -0.42 6.77 -17.74
N VAL A 374 0.07 7.50 -18.76
CA VAL A 374 -0.38 7.34 -20.16
C VAL A 374 0.00 5.96 -20.69
N LEU A 375 1.27 5.55 -20.53
CA LEU A 375 1.76 4.24 -21.00
C LEU A 375 0.99 3.07 -20.36
N LEU A 376 0.70 3.19 -19.08
CA LEU A 376 -0.07 2.19 -18.37
C LEU A 376 -1.52 2.12 -18.86
N ASN A 377 -2.15 3.28 -19.06
CA ASN A 377 -3.51 3.33 -19.62
C ASN A 377 -3.56 2.72 -21.02
N GLU A 378 -2.57 3.00 -21.89
CA GLU A 378 -2.47 2.37 -23.23
C GLU A 378 -2.30 0.87 -23.16
N TYR A 379 -1.50 0.36 -22.23
CA TYR A 379 -1.31 -1.08 -22.07
C TYR A 379 -2.62 -1.79 -21.70
N PHE A 380 -3.40 -1.20 -20.80
CA PHE A 380 -4.66 -1.79 -20.35
C PHE A 380 -5.83 -1.57 -21.33
N SER A 381 -5.82 -0.50 -22.12
CA SER A 381 -6.87 -0.22 -23.11
C SER A 381 -6.73 -1.04 -24.40
N LYS A 382 -5.58 -1.70 -24.62
CA LYS A 382 -5.33 -2.60 -25.76
C LYS A 382 -5.74 -4.06 -25.51
N LYS A 383 -6.21 -4.37 -24.32
CA LYS A 383 -6.77 -5.67 -23.95
C LYS A 383 -8.29 -5.62 -23.96
#